data_b713027a90f26df7300e1169042ab49a
#
_entry.id   b713027a90f26df7300e1169042ab49a
#
_cell.length_a   1.000
_cell.length_b   1.000
_cell.length_c   1.000
_cell.angle_alpha   90.00
_cell.angle_beta   90.00
_cell.angle_gamma   90.00
#
_symmetry.space_group_name_H-M   'P 1'
#
loop_
_entity.id
_entity.type
_entity.pdbx_description
1 polymer ?
#
loop_
_entity_poly.entity_id
_entity_poly.type
_entity_poly.pdbx_seq_one_letter_code
_entity_poly.pdbx_strand_id
1 'polypeptide(L)'
;APSGLFNLPVAPDALTWESGQDEGLAFEPPDAPYEPTQPPLPPPSLVEPRQTQALEAERVRRIKRRHQQRQDRRVSVFGGIFRAVFVVVVASGIMGTILSWFTSADFLDPETRRNLAVALYAVQPTPTLTPAPTPNWARTIGIVSGHRGPGQEQDYDPGAVCLDASGEVIVTENDINFGVASKVVQYLRQRSYRVDLLDEFDPRLNDYQAAALVSIHANTCQDYGAEVVSGFLVAKAAAKPAEGPDDRLAECVAQYYAPMSGLERRFSLTIDMTDYHSFRELHPLTPAAIIELGFLRADQKILVEQQDVLARAIVEGILCFLEPEDPFGFAPTPTATPAESPIP
;
A
#
# COMPACT_ATOMS: atom_id res chain seq x y z
N ALA A 1 18.01 -44.79 43.66
CA ALA A 1 16.61 -45.10 43.98
C ALA A 1 15.92 -43.87 44.54
N PRO A 2 14.64 -43.59 44.28
CA PRO A 2 13.70 -44.30 43.48
C PRO A 2 13.08 -43.50 42.32
N SER A 3 12.57 -44.24 41.37
CA SER A 3 11.72 -43.91 40.23
C SER A 3 10.38 -43.33 40.66
N GLY A 4 9.99 -42.21 40.07
CA GLY A 4 8.64 -41.65 40.11
C GLY A 4 8.05 -41.62 38.69
N LEU A 5 7.27 -42.64 38.37
CA LEU A 5 6.40 -42.69 37.20
C LEU A 5 5.27 -41.70 37.39
N PHE A 6 5.21 -40.63 36.59
CA PHE A 6 3.98 -39.82 36.41
C PHE A 6 3.14 -40.43 35.33
N ASN A 7 2.01 -41.01 35.71
CA ASN A 7 0.91 -41.37 34.82
C ASN A 7 0.26 -40.11 34.25
N LEU A 8 0.31 -39.97 32.93
CA LEU A 8 -0.53 -39.01 32.18
C LEU A 8 -1.89 -39.71 31.89
N PRO A 9 -3.01 -39.03 32.05
CA PRO A 9 -4.32 -39.58 31.70
C PRO A 9 -4.48 -39.68 30.18
N VAL A 10 -5.01 -40.84 29.79
CA VAL A 10 -5.43 -41.19 28.43
C VAL A 10 -6.56 -40.26 27.99
N ALA A 11 -6.41 -39.66 26.79
CA ALA A 11 -7.47 -38.92 26.15
C ALA A 11 -8.66 -39.82 25.79
N PRO A 12 -9.90 -39.39 25.93
CA PRO A 12 -11.05 -40.13 25.46
C PRO A 12 -11.21 -40.07 23.94
N ASP A 13 -11.73 -41.17 23.45
CA ASP A 13 -11.93 -41.61 22.11
C ASP A 13 -12.44 -40.56 21.08
N ALA A 14 -11.93 -40.77 19.87
CA ALA A 14 -12.39 -40.19 18.63
C ALA A 14 -13.93 -40.32 18.47
N LEU A 15 -14.62 -39.18 18.38
CA LEU A 15 -16.00 -39.11 17.92
C LEU A 15 -16.02 -39.41 16.42
N THR A 16 -16.42 -40.62 16.08
CA THR A 16 -16.83 -41.02 14.74
C THR A 16 -18.08 -40.22 14.36
N TRP A 17 -18.00 -39.51 13.25
CA TRP A 17 -19.15 -38.92 12.57
C TRP A 17 -19.96 -40.02 11.90
N GLU A 18 -21.03 -40.46 12.54
CA GLU A 18 -22.10 -41.18 11.87
C GLU A 18 -22.89 -40.18 11.01
N SER A 19 -22.93 -40.47 9.71
CA SER A 19 -23.83 -39.82 8.78
C SER A 19 -25.29 -40.10 9.14
N GLY A 20 -25.88 -39.20 9.90
CA GLY A 20 -27.33 -39.16 10.12
C GLY A 20 -27.99 -38.78 8.80
N GLN A 21 -28.72 -39.72 8.24
CA GLN A 21 -29.71 -39.47 7.18
C GLN A 21 -30.76 -38.53 7.76
N ASP A 22 -30.79 -37.29 7.26
CA ASP A 22 -31.90 -36.38 7.47
C ASP A 22 -33.12 -36.99 6.80
N GLU A 23 -34.01 -37.62 7.63
CA GLU A 23 -35.40 -37.84 7.26
C GLU A 23 -36.03 -36.46 7.01
N GLY A 24 -36.36 -36.21 5.74
CA GLY A 24 -37.04 -35.04 5.29
C GLY A 24 -38.35 -34.86 6.03
N LEU A 25 -38.42 -33.91 6.93
CA LEU A 25 -39.67 -33.31 7.38
C LEU A 25 -40.23 -32.57 6.16
N ALA A 26 -41.22 -33.19 5.52
CA ALA A 26 -42.04 -32.54 4.51
C ALA A 26 -42.73 -31.34 5.18
N PHE A 27 -42.28 -30.16 4.80
CA PHE A 27 -42.97 -28.93 5.13
C PHE A 27 -44.21 -28.86 4.26
N GLU A 28 -45.37 -29.16 4.83
CA GLU A 28 -46.66 -28.84 4.21
C GLU A 28 -46.77 -27.31 4.12
N PRO A 29 -46.91 -26.74 2.91
CA PRO A 29 -47.15 -25.31 2.80
C PRO A 29 -48.53 -24.99 3.41
N PRO A 30 -48.68 -23.89 4.15
CA PRO A 30 -49.95 -23.45 4.64
C PRO A 30 -50.91 -23.22 3.47
N ASP A 31 -52.18 -23.61 3.70
CA ASP A 31 -53.30 -23.47 2.79
C ASP A 31 -53.25 -22.18 1.97
N ALA A 32 -53.34 -22.35 0.65
CA ALA A 32 -53.39 -21.25 -0.28
C ALA A 32 -54.56 -20.30 0.08
N PRO A 33 -54.34 -18.99 0.10
CA PRO A 33 -55.42 -18.06 0.34
C PRO A 33 -56.49 -18.21 -0.75
N TYR A 34 -57.75 -18.30 -0.31
CA TYR A 34 -58.97 -18.29 -1.10
C TYR A 34 -58.90 -17.21 -2.13
N GLU A 35 -58.76 -17.61 -3.40
CA GLU A 35 -58.86 -16.72 -4.56
C GLU A 35 -60.33 -16.39 -4.79
N PRO A 36 -60.76 -15.13 -4.62
CA PRO A 36 -62.13 -14.77 -4.97
C PRO A 36 -62.30 -14.96 -6.48
N THR A 37 -63.25 -15.83 -6.81
CA THR A 37 -63.67 -16.04 -8.20
C THR A 37 -64.02 -14.69 -8.84
N GLN A 38 -63.19 -14.23 -9.75
CA GLN A 38 -63.50 -13.07 -10.53
C GLN A 38 -64.75 -13.33 -11.38
N PRO A 39 -65.69 -12.39 -11.43
CA PRO A 39 -66.82 -12.50 -12.34
C PRO A 39 -66.32 -12.60 -13.79
N PRO A 40 -67.02 -13.34 -14.65
CA PRO A 40 -66.60 -13.52 -16.04
C PRO A 40 -66.44 -12.15 -16.72
N LEU A 41 -65.28 -11.98 -17.35
CA LEU A 41 -64.98 -10.78 -18.14
C LEU A 41 -66.04 -10.60 -19.25
N PRO A 42 -66.54 -9.39 -19.45
CA PRO A 42 -67.42 -9.12 -20.57
C PRO A 42 -66.71 -9.44 -21.88
N PRO A 43 -67.42 -9.90 -22.89
CA PRO A 43 -66.80 -10.23 -24.17
C PRO A 43 -66.05 -9.02 -24.74
N PRO A 44 -64.92 -9.25 -25.39
CA PRO A 44 -64.11 -8.16 -25.92
C PRO A 44 -65.00 -7.38 -26.93
N SER A 45 -65.26 -6.13 -26.60
CA SER A 45 -65.88 -5.20 -27.55
C SER A 45 -64.94 -5.09 -28.74
N LEU A 46 -65.46 -5.36 -29.94
CA LEU A 46 -64.80 -5.17 -31.22
C LEU A 46 -64.52 -3.66 -31.38
N VAL A 47 -63.43 -3.20 -30.80
CA VAL A 47 -62.95 -1.83 -31.08
C VAL A 47 -62.37 -1.85 -32.49
N GLU A 48 -62.94 -1.03 -33.33
CA GLU A 48 -62.56 -0.95 -34.72
C GLU A 48 -61.07 -0.71 -34.89
N PRO A 49 -60.40 -1.42 -35.83
CA PRO A 49 -58.94 -1.32 -36.02
C PRO A 49 -58.40 0.09 -36.26
N ARG A 50 -59.25 1.02 -36.69
CA ARG A 50 -58.89 2.41 -36.91
C ARG A 50 -58.69 3.23 -35.63
N GLN A 51 -59.43 2.89 -34.57
CA GLN A 51 -59.34 3.64 -33.31
C GLN A 51 -58.06 3.21 -32.54
N THR A 52 -57.70 1.95 -32.58
CA THR A 52 -56.44 1.45 -31.95
C THR A 52 -55.20 2.04 -32.62
N GLN A 53 -55.17 2.13 -33.95
CA GLN A 53 -54.04 2.75 -34.67
C GLN A 53 -53.91 4.24 -34.38
N ALA A 54 -55.00 4.96 -34.24
CA ALA A 54 -54.98 6.37 -33.86
C ALA A 54 -54.44 6.61 -32.44
N LEU A 55 -54.84 5.77 -31.49
CA LEU A 55 -54.34 5.84 -30.11
C LEU A 55 -52.87 5.49 -29.99
N GLU A 56 -52.41 4.49 -30.74
CA GLU A 56 -50.98 4.14 -30.78
C GLU A 56 -50.13 5.26 -31.41
N ALA A 57 -50.60 5.85 -32.50
CA ALA A 57 -49.91 6.98 -33.14
C ALA A 57 -49.81 8.20 -32.21
N GLU A 58 -50.85 8.47 -31.43
CA GLU A 58 -50.82 9.55 -30.45
C GLU A 58 -49.89 9.25 -29.28
N ARG A 59 -49.85 7.99 -28.80
CA ARG A 59 -48.89 7.54 -27.76
C ARG A 59 -47.43 7.69 -28.19
N VAL A 60 -47.12 7.28 -29.42
CA VAL A 60 -45.78 7.45 -30.00
C VAL A 60 -45.39 8.91 -30.13
N ARG A 61 -46.34 9.78 -30.57
CA ARG A 61 -46.09 11.24 -30.63
C ARG A 61 -45.83 11.86 -29.26
N ARG A 62 -46.56 11.44 -28.21
CA ARG A 62 -46.30 11.89 -26.82
C ARG A 62 -44.94 11.46 -26.28
N ILE A 63 -44.54 10.22 -26.57
CA ILE A 63 -43.23 9.72 -26.17
C ILE A 63 -42.12 10.51 -26.88
N LYS A 64 -42.23 10.74 -28.17
CA LYS A 64 -41.25 11.50 -28.94
C LYS A 64 -41.10 12.94 -28.45
N ARG A 65 -42.24 13.62 -28.17
CA ARG A 65 -42.22 14.99 -27.59
C ARG A 65 -41.54 15.03 -26.19
N ARG A 66 -41.79 14.04 -25.34
CA ARG A 66 -41.14 13.96 -24.02
C ARG A 66 -39.63 13.70 -24.15
N HIS A 67 -39.20 12.93 -25.14
CA HIS A 67 -37.77 12.69 -25.38
C HIS A 67 -37.07 13.95 -25.90
N GLN A 68 -37.66 14.66 -26.84
CA GLN A 68 -37.13 15.94 -27.34
C GLN A 68 -37.06 17.00 -26.21
N GLN A 69 -38.08 17.17 -25.40
CA GLN A 69 -38.05 18.11 -24.27
C GLN A 69 -36.98 17.76 -23.21
N ARG A 70 -36.63 16.46 -23.02
CA ARG A 70 -35.57 16.06 -22.15
C ARG A 70 -34.16 16.33 -22.72
N GLN A 71 -34.02 16.19 -24.06
CA GLN A 71 -32.78 16.53 -24.75
C GLN A 71 -32.52 18.04 -24.73
N ASP A 72 -33.52 18.85 -25.04
CA ASP A 72 -33.40 20.30 -25.02
C ASP A 72 -33.09 20.88 -23.65
N ARG A 73 -33.68 20.31 -22.59
CA ARG A 73 -33.33 20.68 -21.22
C ARG A 73 -31.87 20.34 -20.85
N ARG A 74 -31.35 19.18 -21.30
CA ARG A 74 -29.94 18.79 -21.02
C ARG A 74 -28.98 19.73 -21.73
N VAL A 75 -29.20 20.04 -22.98
CA VAL A 75 -28.35 20.97 -23.76
C VAL A 75 -28.39 22.37 -23.16
N SER A 76 -29.54 22.85 -22.70
CA SER A 76 -29.67 24.15 -22.03
C SER A 76 -28.92 24.23 -20.69
N VAL A 77 -28.98 23.17 -19.87
CA VAL A 77 -28.28 23.15 -18.59
C VAL A 77 -26.74 23.08 -18.77
N PHE A 78 -26.28 22.26 -19.69
CA PHE A 78 -24.84 22.19 -20.02
C PHE A 78 -24.34 23.51 -20.62
N GLY A 79 -25.10 24.15 -21.49
CA GLY A 79 -24.77 25.47 -22.03
C GLY A 79 -24.71 26.56 -20.96
N GLY A 80 -25.61 26.51 -19.97
CA GLY A 80 -25.57 27.41 -18.81
C GLY A 80 -24.34 27.23 -17.92
N ILE A 81 -24.01 25.97 -17.59
CA ILE A 81 -22.84 25.65 -16.80
C ILE A 81 -21.55 26.06 -17.52
N PHE A 82 -21.46 25.76 -18.82
CA PHE A 82 -20.26 26.12 -19.60
C PHE A 82 -20.07 27.64 -19.66
N ARG A 83 -21.15 28.41 -19.83
CA ARG A 83 -21.07 29.87 -19.77
C ARG A 83 -20.63 30.37 -18.39
N ALA A 84 -21.17 29.80 -17.32
CA ALA A 84 -20.80 30.21 -15.97
C ALA A 84 -19.30 29.92 -15.67
N VAL A 85 -18.83 28.72 -16.03
CA VAL A 85 -17.42 28.35 -15.90
C VAL A 85 -16.51 29.26 -16.74
N PHE A 86 -16.91 29.54 -17.98
CA PHE A 86 -16.16 30.45 -18.85
C PHE A 86 -16.02 31.86 -18.25
N VAL A 87 -17.12 32.40 -17.73
CA VAL A 87 -17.13 33.73 -17.09
C VAL A 87 -16.21 33.73 -15.85
N VAL A 88 -16.26 32.68 -15.02
CA VAL A 88 -15.40 32.57 -13.84
C VAL A 88 -13.93 32.50 -14.23
N VAL A 89 -13.59 31.69 -15.23
CA VAL A 89 -12.20 31.56 -15.72
C VAL A 89 -11.68 32.88 -16.27
N VAL A 90 -12.48 33.56 -17.11
CA VAL A 90 -12.11 34.87 -17.66
C VAL A 90 -11.96 35.94 -16.56
N ALA A 91 -12.92 36.00 -15.64
CA ALA A 91 -12.87 36.94 -14.52
C ALA A 91 -11.65 36.67 -13.61
N SER A 92 -11.35 35.40 -13.34
CA SER A 92 -10.16 35.02 -12.56
C SER A 92 -8.87 35.37 -13.29
N GLY A 93 -8.81 35.17 -14.59
CA GLY A 93 -7.67 35.58 -15.42
C GLY A 93 -7.44 37.09 -15.40
N ILE A 94 -8.51 37.86 -15.60
CA ILE A 94 -8.43 39.33 -15.52
C ILE A 94 -8.02 39.79 -14.11
N MET A 95 -8.60 39.22 -13.08
CA MET A 95 -8.25 39.56 -11.71
C MET A 95 -6.80 39.19 -11.39
N GLY A 96 -6.35 38.02 -11.85
CA GLY A 96 -4.93 37.55 -11.70
C GLY A 96 -3.96 38.50 -12.40
N THR A 97 -4.28 38.97 -13.60
CA THR A 97 -3.42 39.93 -14.34
C THR A 97 -3.41 41.30 -13.65
N ILE A 98 -4.54 41.78 -13.17
CA ILE A 98 -4.64 43.05 -12.43
C ILE A 98 -3.82 42.93 -11.13
N LEU A 99 -4.03 41.88 -10.35
CA LEU A 99 -3.27 41.66 -9.11
C LEU A 99 -1.77 41.53 -9.38
N SER A 100 -1.38 40.79 -10.42
CA SER A 100 0.03 40.67 -10.82
C SER A 100 0.66 42.02 -11.17
N TRP A 101 -0.12 42.89 -11.78
CA TRP A 101 0.35 44.23 -12.12
C TRP A 101 0.51 45.14 -10.90
N PHE A 102 -0.41 45.04 -9.93
CA PHE A 102 -0.38 45.90 -8.73
C PHE A 102 0.45 45.31 -7.58
N THR A 103 0.89 44.07 -7.65
CA THR A 103 1.73 43.40 -6.62
C THR A 103 3.18 43.27 -7.01
N SER A 104 3.57 43.64 -8.23
CA SER A 104 4.98 43.64 -8.60
C SER A 104 5.70 44.86 -8.01
N ALA A 105 6.84 44.60 -7.37
CA ALA A 105 7.69 45.66 -6.81
C ALA A 105 8.20 46.67 -7.88
N ASP A 106 7.92 46.41 -9.14
CA ASP A 106 8.32 47.23 -10.27
C ASP A 106 7.55 48.54 -10.39
N PHE A 107 6.39 48.68 -9.68
CA PHE A 107 5.61 49.92 -9.60
C PHE A 107 6.14 50.92 -8.56
N LEU A 108 7.01 50.47 -7.67
CA LEU A 108 7.63 51.36 -6.71
C LEU A 108 8.81 52.09 -7.38
N ASP A 109 8.93 53.38 -7.10
CA ASP A 109 10.13 54.11 -7.50
C ASP A 109 11.40 53.45 -6.92
N PRO A 110 12.56 53.62 -7.55
CA PRO A 110 13.77 52.93 -7.15
C PRO A 110 14.22 53.15 -5.71
N GLU A 111 13.92 54.33 -5.17
CA GLU A 111 14.27 54.70 -3.80
C GLU A 111 13.35 54.01 -2.79
N THR A 112 12.06 54.06 -3.01
CA THR A 112 11.06 53.36 -2.18
C THR A 112 11.29 51.81 -2.21
N ARG A 113 11.62 51.27 -3.37
CA ARG A 113 11.97 49.83 -3.51
C ARG A 113 13.20 49.46 -2.68
N ARG A 114 14.24 50.29 -2.73
CA ARG A 114 15.46 50.09 -1.93
C ARG A 114 15.16 50.20 -0.42
N ASN A 115 14.40 51.23 -0.02
CA ASN A 115 14.03 51.40 1.38
C ASN A 115 13.15 50.28 1.92
N LEU A 116 12.22 49.78 1.09
CA LEU A 116 11.39 48.63 1.42
C LEU A 116 12.23 47.36 1.56
N ALA A 117 13.17 47.13 0.64
CA ALA A 117 14.07 45.98 0.70
C ALA A 117 14.93 46.04 1.98
N VAL A 118 15.49 47.19 2.31
CA VAL A 118 16.27 47.37 3.55
C VAL A 118 15.40 47.18 4.79
N ALA A 119 14.17 47.71 4.81
CA ALA A 119 13.25 47.52 5.92
C ALA A 119 12.82 46.05 6.07
N LEU A 120 12.56 45.36 4.99
CA LEU A 120 12.24 43.91 5.01
C LEU A 120 13.42 43.07 5.48
N TYR A 121 14.65 43.41 5.07
CA TYR A 121 15.85 42.79 5.60
C TYR A 121 16.10 43.05 7.08
N ALA A 122 15.81 44.25 7.55
CA ALA A 122 15.96 44.62 8.95
C ALA A 122 14.91 44.00 9.88
N VAL A 123 13.71 43.68 9.36
CA VAL A 123 12.60 43.06 10.10
C VAL A 123 12.63 41.53 9.98
N GLN A 124 13.40 40.97 9.05
CA GLN A 124 13.57 39.51 9.07
C GLN A 124 14.29 39.14 10.38
N PRO A 125 13.63 38.41 11.28
CA PRO A 125 14.34 37.85 12.42
C PRO A 125 15.46 37.03 11.81
N THR A 126 16.71 37.34 12.16
CA THR A 126 17.82 36.44 11.85
C THR A 126 17.35 35.06 12.25
N PRO A 127 17.19 34.09 11.34
CA PRO A 127 16.76 32.77 11.75
C PRO A 127 17.86 32.25 12.70
N THR A 128 17.58 32.33 13.98
CA THR A 128 18.34 31.56 14.95
C THR A 128 17.98 30.14 14.54
N LEU A 129 18.90 29.49 13.82
CA LEU A 129 18.80 28.10 13.46
C LEU A 129 18.91 27.29 14.76
N THR A 130 17.87 27.37 15.59
CA THR A 130 17.64 26.29 16.53
C THR A 130 17.14 25.16 15.65
N PRO A 131 17.96 24.12 15.40
CA PRO A 131 17.50 22.99 14.61
C PRO A 131 16.23 22.49 15.30
N ALA A 132 15.11 22.55 14.60
CA ALA A 132 13.89 21.93 15.09
C ALA A 132 14.26 20.47 15.42
N PRO A 133 13.91 19.97 16.61
CA PRO A 133 14.22 18.60 16.96
C PRO A 133 13.68 17.70 15.88
N THR A 134 14.57 16.95 15.21
CA THR A 134 14.19 15.98 14.19
C THR A 134 13.20 15.00 14.83
N PRO A 135 11.98 14.88 14.30
CA PRO A 135 10.99 13.97 14.87
C PRO A 135 11.59 12.56 14.98
N ASN A 136 11.27 11.83 16.04
CA ASN A 136 11.83 10.49 16.28
C ASN A 136 11.59 9.54 15.09
N TRP A 137 10.43 9.65 14.44
CA TRP A 137 10.10 8.83 13.28
C TRP A 137 11.04 9.08 12.08
N ALA A 138 11.59 10.27 11.91
CA ALA A 138 12.49 10.59 10.80
C ALA A 138 13.85 9.84 10.88
N ARG A 139 14.13 9.20 12.01
CA ARG A 139 15.32 8.35 12.23
C ARG A 139 14.95 6.92 12.60
N THR A 140 13.68 6.56 12.51
CA THR A 140 13.17 5.20 12.77
C THR A 140 13.01 4.47 11.44
N ILE A 141 13.43 3.21 11.41
CA ILE A 141 13.27 2.31 10.26
C ILE A 141 12.47 1.10 10.74
N GLY A 142 11.42 0.75 10.04
CA GLY A 142 10.66 -0.48 10.25
C GLY A 142 11.21 -1.61 9.38
N ILE A 143 11.47 -2.76 9.99
CA ILE A 143 11.78 -4.00 9.28
C ILE A 143 10.73 -5.03 9.69
N VAL A 144 9.90 -5.43 8.74
CA VAL A 144 8.93 -6.51 8.90
C VAL A 144 9.59 -7.82 8.48
N SER A 145 9.51 -8.83 9.36
CA SER A 145 9.86 -10.19 8.99
C SER A 145 8.58 -10.91 8.60
N GLY A 146 8.41 -11.21 7.32
CA GLY A 146 7.24 -11.92 6.79
C GLY A 146 7.04 -13.27 7.46
N HIS A 147 5.80 -13.65 7.67
CA HIS A 147 5.34 -14.87 8.34
C HIS A 147 5.78 -15.01 9.81
N ARG A 148 6.39 -13.97 10.38
CA ARG A 148 6.79 -13.98 11.79
C ARG A 148 5.65 -13.50 12.69
N GLY A 149 5.55 -14.12 13.86
CA GLY A 149 4.54 -13.79 14.87
C GLY A 149 3.26 -14.60 14.70
N PRO A 150 2.22 -14.31 15.48
CA PRO A 150 0.93 -14.97 15.33
C PRO A 150 0.29 -14.53 14.01
N GLY A 151 -0.04 -15.51 13.15
CA GLY A 151 -0.81 -15.27 11.93
C GLY A 151 -2.24 -14.82 12.24
N GLN A 152 -2.99 -14.40 11.23
CA GLN A 152 -4.40 -13.97 11.42
C GLN A 152 -5.30 -15.06 12.00
N GLU A 153 -5.02 -16.32 11.67
CA GLU A 153 -5.87 -17.46 12.05
C GLU A 153 -5.09 -18.60 12.74
N GLN A 154 -3.77 -18.52 12.85
CA GLN A 154 -2.90 -19.57 13.36
C GLN A 154 -1.88 -19.01 14.34
N ASP A 155 -1.52 -19.84 15.32
CA ASP A 155 -0.46 -19.48 16.29
C ASP A 155 0.93 -19.40 15.65
N TYR A 156 1.13 -20.09 14.51
CA TYR A 156 2.39 -20.15 13.78
C TYR A 156 2.15 -20.22 12.26
N ASP A 157 2.78 -19.31 11.53
CA ASP A 157 2.78 -19.29 10.07
C ASP A 157 4.22 -19.56 9.56
N PRO A 158 4.48 -20.71 8.94
CA PRO A 158 5.78 -21.00 8.38
C PRO A 158 6.04 -20.28 7.05
N GLY A 159 5.03 -19.66 6.43
CA GLY A 159 5.09 -19.25 5.02
C GLY A 159 5.27 -20.43 4.08
N ALA A 160 6.02 -20.25 3.02
CA ALA A 160 6.37 -21.34 2.12
C ALA A 160 7.33 -22.32 2.80
N VAL A 161 7.10 -23.62 2.57
CA VAL A 161 7.86 -24.72 3.18
C VAL A 161 8.50 -25.58 2.10
N CYS A 162 9.81 -25.82 2.22
CA CYS A 162 10.53 -26.81 1.43
C CYS A 162 10.64 -28.11 2.18
N LEU A 163 10.29 -29.20 1.53
CA LEU A 163 10.40 -30.56 2.05
C LEU A 163 11.49 -31.33 1.29
N ASP A 164 12.14 -32.26 1.96
CA ASP A 164 13.00 -33.24 1.31
C ASP A 164 12.19 -34.39 0.70
N ALA A 165 12.89 -35.39 0.11
CA ALA A 165 12.25 -36.55 -0.51
C ALA A 165 11.53 -37.48 0.51
N SER A 166 11.82 -37.34 1.81
CA SER A 166 11.14 -38.07 2.88
C SER A 166 9.92 -37.34 3.45
N GLY A 167 9.71 -36.07 3.06
CA GLY A 167 8.66 -35.21 3.57
C GLY A 167 9.05 -34.42 4.81
N GLU A 168 10.33 -34.45 5.20
CA GLU A 168 10.85 -33.66 6.32
C GLU A 168 11.10 -32.21 5.88
N VAL A 169 10.83 -31.26 6.77
CA VAL A 169 11.04 -29.83 6.51
C VAL A 169 12.52 -29.52 6.42
N ILE A 170 12.97 -28.98 5.28
CA ILE A 170 14.35 -28.55 5.06
C ILE A 170 14.53 -27.08 5.49
N VAL A 171 13.58 -26.22 5.09
CA VAL A 171 13.60 -24.79 5.34
C VAL A 171 12.20 -24.22 5.25
N THR A 172 11.93 -23.20 6.06
CA THR A 172 10.69 -22.42 5.98
C THR A 172 11.00 -21.00 5.55
N GLU A 173 10.05 -20.34 4.94
CA GLU A 173 10.15 -18.92 4.60
C GLU A 173 10.34 -18.06 5.85
N ASN A 174 9.59 -18.35 6.92
CA ASN A 174 9.70 -17.66 8.21
C ASN A 174 11.15 -17.67 8.75
N ASP A 175 11.84 -18.83 8.70
CA ASP A 175 13.22 -18.94 9.20
C ASP A 175 14.18 -18.07 8.38
N ILE A 176 14.02 -18.06 7.06
CA ILE A 176 14.86 -17.25 6.18
C ILE A 176 14.59 -15.76 6.42
N ASN A 177 13.32 -15.36 6.40
CA ASN A 177 12.91 -13.97 6.60
C ASN A 177 13.43 -13.44 7.93
N PHE A 178 13.24 -14.18 9.02
CA PHE A 178 13.70 -13.77 10.34
C PHE A 178 15.23 -13.73 10.45
N GLY A 179 15.91 -14.70 9.84
CA GLY A 179 17.38 -14.73 9.80
C GLY A 179 17.97 -13.50 9.12
N VAL A 180 17.43 -13.11 7.97
CA VAL A 180 17.87 -11.92 7.22
C VAL A 180 17.42 -10.63 7.92
N ALA A 181 16.16 -10.52 8.33
CA ALA A 181 15.62 -9.33 9.00
C ALA A 181 16.38 -8.98 10.28
N SER A 182 16.71 -9.99 11.09
CA SER A 182 17.50 -9.80 12.33
C SER A 182 18.87 -9.20 12.06
N LYS A 183 19.53 -9.63 10.99
CA LYS A 183 20.84 -9.10 10.56
C LYS A 183 20.71 -7.68 10.02
N VAL A 184 19.67 -7.38 9.21
CA VAL A 184 19.38 -6.02 8.74
C VAL A 184 19.21 -5.08 9.92
N VAL A 185 18.40 -5.47 10.91
CA VAL A 185 18.20 -4.68 12.14
C VAL A 185 19.52 -4.45 12.87
N GLN A 186 20.34 -5.49 13.01
CA GLN A 186 21.64 -5.38 13.67
C GLN A 186 22.55 -4.38 12.95
N TYR A 187 22.68 -4.46 11.63
CA TYR A 187 23.57 -3.59 10.86
C TYR A 187 23.12 -2.14 10.85
N LEU A 188 21.82 -1.88 10.73
CA LEU A 188 21.28 -0.53 10.80
C LEU A 188 21.46 0.09 12.20
N ARG A 189 21.29 -0.70 13.27
CA ARG A 189 21.54 -0.24 14.64
C ARG A 189 23.01 0.09 14.88
N GLN A 190 23.93 -0.67 14.30
CA GLN A 190 25.37 -0.36 14.35
C GLN A 190 25.70 0.99 13.67
N ARG A 191 24.87 1.42 12.73
CA ARG A 191 24.94 2.73 12.06
C ARG A 191 24.13 3.83 12.77
N SER A 192 23.75 3.59 14.03
CA SER A 192 23.02 4.52 14.90
C SER A 192 21.61 4.86 14.45
N TYR A 193 20.99 4.03 13.62
CA TYR A 193 19.55 4.14 13.32
C TYR A 193 18.73 3.51 14.45
N ARG A 194 17.57 4.09 14.70
CA ARG A 194 16.53 3.44 15.49
C ARG A 194 15.79 2.45 14.60
N VAL A 195 15.78 1.17 14.94
CA VAL A 195 15.17 0.14 14.10
C VAL A 195 14.21 -0.70 14.91
N ASP A 196 12.99 -0.80 14.43
CA ASP A 196 11.96 -1.68 14.96
C ASP A 196 11.91 -2.94 14.11
N LEU A 197 12.09 -4.10 14.73
CA LEU A 197 11.78 -5.39 14.14
C LEU A 197 10.33 -5.69 14.44
N LEU A 198 9.53 -5.85 13.38
CA LEU A 198 8.09 -6.03 13.42
C LEU A 198 7.73 -7.44 12.97
N ASP A 199 6.71 -8.00 13.56
CA ASP A 199 6.06 -9.20 13.07
C ASP A 199 5.17 -8.86 11.86
N GLU A 200 4.74 -9.84 11.09
CA GLU A 200 3.92 -9.58 9.91
C GLU A 200 2.61 -8.88 10.25
N PHE A 201 1.92 -9.36 11.28
CA PHE A 201 0.69 -8.77 11.79
C PHE A 201 0.92 -8.03 13.11
N ASP A 202 2.04 -7.31 13.23
CA ASP A 202 2.36 -6.53 14.43
C ASP A 202 1.35 -5.40 14.60
N PRO A 203 0.66 -5.29 15.75
CA PRO A 203 -0.31 -4.22 15.97
C PRO A 203 0.29 -2.81 15.90
N ARG A 204 1.61 -2.67 16.00
CA ARG A 204 2.32 -1.40 15.82
C ARG A 204 2.31 -0.92 14.37
N LEU A 205 2.01 -1.78 13.39
CA LEU A 205 1.89 -1.39 11.97
C LEU A 205 0.74 -0.40 11.75
N ASN A 206 -0.29 -0.44 12.59
CA ASN A 206 -1.40 0.48 12.47
C ASN A 206 -0.97 1.94 12.69
N ASP A 207 -1.04 2.74 11.63
CA ASP A 207 -0.57 4.14 11.57
C ASP A 207 0.94 4.30 11.89
N TYR A 208 1.74 3.26 11.57
CA TYR A 208 3.17 3.25 11.83
C TYR A 208 3.90 4.30 11.02
N GLN A 209 4.57 5.23 11.71
CA GLN A 209 5.30 6.32 11.09
C GLN A 209 6.82 6.12 11.24
N ALA A 210 7.52 6.04 10.09
CA ALA A 210 8.96 5.84 10.02
C ALA A 210 9.57 6.53 8.79
N ALA A 211 10.90 6.65 8.77
CA ALA A 211 11.64 7.17 7.61
C ALA A 211 11.59 6.20 6.42
N ALA A 212 11.52 4.90 6.71
CA ALA A 212 11.31 3.83 5.72
C ALA A 212 10.79 2.57 6.42
N LEU A 213 10.08 1.73 5.68
CA LEU A 213 9.73 0.37 6.09
C LEU A 213 10.06 -0.60 4.97
N VAL A 214 10.71 -1.70 5.30
CA VAL A 214 10.97 -2.80 4.36
C VAL A 214 10.43 -4.11 4.94
N SER A 215 9.53 -4.76 4.21
CA SER A 215 9.05 -6.11 4.51
C SER A 215 9.90 -7.12 3.77
N ILE A 216 10.35 -8.15 4.48
CA ILE A 216 11.30 -9.16 4.00
C ILE A 216 10.59 -10.49 3.92
N HIS A 217 10.51 -11.04 2.71
CA HIS A 217 9.90 -12.30 2.35
C HIS A 217 10.85 -13.15 1.51
N ALA A 218 10.52 -14.42 1.34
CA ALA A 218 11.18 -15.32 0.40
C ALA A 218 10.12 -16.12 -0.35
N ASN A 219 10.25 -16.17 -1.68
CA ASN A 219 9.24 -16.73 -2.56
C ASN A 219 9.15 -18.26 -2.44
N THR A 220 8.09 -18.79 -2.97
CA THR A 220 7.65 -20.20 -2.87
C THR A 220 8.75 -21.26 -3.07
N CYS A 221 8.53 -22.43 -2.48
CA CYS A 221 9.29 -23.65 -2.73
C CYS A 221 8.67 -24.55 -3.83
N GLN A 222 7.82 -24.00 -4.68
CA GLN A 222 7.15 -24.76 -5.72
C GLN A 222 8.13 -25.29 -6.76
N ASP A 223 7.91 -26.54 -7.17
CA ASP A 223 8.60 -27.14 -8.31
C ASP A 223 7.89 -26.78 -9.62
N TYR A 224 8.56 -26.05 -10.48
CA TYR A 224 8.03 -25.67 -11.80
C TYR A 224 8.44 -26.66 -12.90
N GLY A 225 8.91 -27.83 -12.53
CA GLY A 225 9.30 -28.92 -13.46
C GLY A 225 10.59 -28.58 -14.21
N ALA A 226 10.52 -28.49 -15.54
CA ALA A 226 11.70 -28.21 -16.36
C ALA A 226 12.18 -26.74 -16.29
N GLU A 227 11.36 -25.83 -15.79
CA GLU A 227 11.70 -24.43 -15.64
C GLU A 227 12.32 -24.17 -14.25
N VAL A 228 13.53 -23.62 -14.25
CA VAL A 228 14.15 -23.14 -13.01
C VAL A 228 13.76 -21.67 -12.81
N VAL A 229 12.86 -21.44 -11.84
CA VAL A 229 12.42 -20.09 -11.49
C VAL A 229 13.27 -19.58 -10.34
N SER A 230 14.19 -18.69 -10.65
CA SER A 230 15.18 -18.08 -9.73
C SER A 230 15.13 -16.56 -9.84
N GLY A 231 15.67 -15.86 -8.86
CA GLY A 231 15.78 -14.42 -8.83
C GLY A 231 14.94 -13.79 -7.73
N PHE A 232 15.08 -12.49 -7.55
CA PHE A 232 14.41 -11.71 -6.50
C PHE A 232 13.38 -10.74 -7.08
N LEU A 233 12.45 -10.28 -6.24
CA LEU A 233 11.46 -9.26 -6.61
C LEU A 233 11.45 -8.16 -5.53
N VAL A 234 11.20 -6.93 -5.97
CA VAL A 234 10.94 -5.80 -5.05
C VAL A 234 9.73 -5.05 -5.56
N ALA A 235 8.80 -4.77 -4.67
CA ALA A 235 7.59 -4.04 -4.98
C ALA A 235 7.30 -2.94 -3.95
N LYS A 236 6.50 -1.97 -4.38
CA LYS A 236 5.81 -0.99 -3.56
C LYS A 236 4.31 -1.15 -3.70
N ALA A 237 3.53 -0.49 -2.86
CA ALA A 237 2.08 -0.48 -3.01
C ALA A 237 1.65 0.06 -4.38
N ALA A 238 0.75 -0.67 -5.09
CA ALA A 238 0.21 -0.24 -6.38
C ALA A 238 -0.56 1.09 -6.29
N ALA A 239 -1.17 1.37 -5.15
CA ALA A 239 -1.92 2.60 -4.89
C ALA A 239 -1.03 3.86 -4.75
N LYS A 240 0.29 3.70 -4.57
CA LYS A 240 1.25 4.81 -4.44
C LYS A 240 1.69 5.33 -5.81
N PRO A 241 2.03 6.63 -5.92
CA PRO A 241 2.51 7.22 -7.18
C PRO A 241 3.67 6.46 -7.80
N ALA A 242 3.74 6.47 -9.14
CA ALA A 242 4.81 5.80 -9.88
C ALA A 242 6.19 6.42 -9.63
N GLU A 243 6.26 7.71 -9.31
CA GLU A 243 7.49 8.44 -9.03
C GLU A 243 7.41 9.04 -7.63
N GLY A 244 7.45 8.19 -6.61
CA GLY A 244 7.33 8.60 -5.22
C GLY A 244 8.45 8.07 -4.33
N PRO A 245 8.41 8.40 -3.03
CA PRO A 245 9.40 7.89 -2.08
C PRO A 245 9.37 6.36 -1.97
N ASP A 246 8.20 5.72 -2.09
CA ASP A 246 8.07 4.25 -2.08
C ASP A 246 8.77 3.62 -3.29
N ASP A 247 8.63 4.23 -4.47
CA ASP A 247 9.30 3.78 -5.71
C ASP A 247 10.82 3.90 -5.58
N ARG A 248 11.29 5.05 -5.09
CA ARG A 248 12.72 5.26 -4.85
C ARG A 248 13.30 4.28 -3.84
N LEU A 249 12.57 3.97 -2.75
CA LEU A 249 12.99 2.96 -1.77
C LEU A 249 13.11 1.58 -2.44
N ALA A 250 12.10 1.16 -3.20
CA ALA A 250 12.10 -0.11 -3.91
C ALA A 250 13.26 -0.21 -4.92
N GLU A 251 13.51 0.86 -5.69
CA GLU A 251 14.62 0.90 -6.66
C GLU A 251 15.98 0.90 -5.96
N CYS A 252 16.18 1.66 -4.89
CA CYS A 252 17.41 1.62 -4.10
C CYS A 252 17.67 0.21 -3.55
N VAL A 253 16.68 -0.45 -2.97
CA VAL A 253 16.82 -1.82 -2.47
C VAL A 253 17.20 -2.76 -3.62
N ALA A 254 16.49 -2.68 -4.75
CA ALA A 254 16.77 -3.56 -5.90
C ALA A 254 18.16 -3.32 -6.50
N GLN A 255 18.60 -2.07 -6.59
CA GLN A 255 19.89 -1.67 -7.14
C GLN A 255 21.08 -2.26 -6.37
N TYR A 256 20.99 -2.31 -5.04
CA TYR A 256 22.03 -2.88 -4.21
C TYR A 256 21.90 -4.39 -4.03
N TYR A 257 20.66 -4.89 -4.03
CA TYR A 257 20.42 -6.32 -3.83
C TYR A 257 20.91 -7.18 -5.00
N ALA A 258 20.68 -6.76 -6.24
CA ALA A 258 21.06 -7.51 -7.43
C ALA A 258 22.57 -7.87 -7.49
N PRO A 259 23.52 -6.91 -7.42
CA PRO A 259 24.95 -7.22 -7.55
C PRO A 259 25.50 -7.96 -6.33
N MET A 260 24.94 -7.74 -5.13
CA MET A 260 25.44 -8.37 -3.91
C MET A 260 24.93 -9.79 -3.75
N SER A 261 23.67 -10.06 -4.08
CA SER A 261 23.10 -11.42 -4.05
C SER A 261 23.54 -12.26 -5.26
N GLY A 262 23.84 -11.61 -6.37
CA GLY A 262 24.08 -12.29 -7.65
C GLY A 262 22.78 -12.85 -8.27
N LEU A 263 21.62 -12.54 -7.72
CA LEU A 263 20.33 -12.93 -8.24
C LEU A 263 19.82 -11.91 -9.26
N GLU A 264 19.12 -12.39 -10.28
CA GLU A 264 18.50 -11.53 -11.28
C GLU A 264 17.21 -10.91 -10.73
N ARG A 265 16.97 -9.62 -10.98
CA ARG A 265 15.70 -8.97 -10.66
C ARG A 265 14.60 -9.43 -11.60
N ARG A 266 13.49 -9.88 -11.05
CA ARG A 266 12.27 -10.22 -11.78
C ARG A 266 11.24 -9.09 -11.63
N PHE A 267 10.39 -8.95 -12.65
CA PHE A 267 9.38 -7.89 -12.70
C PHE A 267 7.94 -8.43 -12.72
N SER A 268 7.78 -9.75 -12.63
CA SER A 268 6.47 -10.41 -12.58
C SER A 268 5.89 -10.32 -11.17
N LEU A 269 5.51 -9.10 -10.74
CA LEU A 269 4.96 -8.85 -9.42
C LEU A 269 3.56 -9.47 -9.28
N THR A 270 3.30 -10.08 -8.14
CA THR A 270 1.97 -10.59 -7.79
C THR A 270 1.11 -9.50 -7.13
N ILE A 271 -0.21 -9.76 -7.08
CA ILE A 271 -1.13 -8.85 -6.37
C ILE A 271 -0.76 -8.81 -4.89
N ASP A 272 -0.37 -9.94 -4.30
CA ASP A 272 -0.02 -10.05 -2.88
C ASP A 272 1.14 -9.13 -2.51
N MET A 273 2.11 -8.94 -3.40
CA MET A 273 3.21 -7.99 -3.19
C MET A 273 2.78 -6.53 -3.35
N THR A 274 1.89 -6.21 -4.28
CA THR A 274 1.52 -4.83 -4.62
C THR A 274 0.31 -4.31 -3.83
N ASP A 275 -0.51 -5.21 -3.30
CA ASP A 275 -1.61 -4.94 -2.38
C ASP A 275 -1.38 -5.61 -1.01
N TYR A 276 -0.12 -5.65 -0.59
CA TYR A 276 0.30 -6.21 0.69
C TYR A 276 -0.38 -5.50 1.86
N HIS A 277 -0.87 -6.27 2.84
CA HIS A 277 -1.71 -5.73 3.92
C HIS A 277 -1.03 -4.59 4.70
N SER A 278 0.27 -4.73 5.04
CA SER A 278 1.01 -3.71 5.77
C SER A 278 0.98 -2.35 5.09
N PHE A 279 0.99 -2.30 3.75
CA PHE A 279 0.93 -1.02 3.01
C PHE A 279 -0.34 -0.21 3.28
N ARG A 280 -1.44 -0.87 3.67
CA ARG A 280 -2.71 -0.22 4.02
C ARG A 280 -2.76 0.21 5.48
N GLU A 281 -1.93 -0.38 6.32
CA GLU A 281 -1.90 -0.13 7.76
C GLU A 281 -0.98 1.03 8.13
N LEU A 282 0.04 1.31 7.30
CA LEU A 282 1.05 2.32 7.59
C LEU A 282 0.50 3.75 7.51
N HIS A 283 1.14 4.64 8.26
CA HIS A 283 0.94 6.09 8.08
C HIS A 283 1.25 6.48 6.62
N PRO A 284 0.40 7.30 5.96
CA PRO A 284 0.52 7.61 4.52
C PRO A 284 1.88 8.19 4.09
N LEU A 285 2.60 8.82 5.00
CA LEU A 285 3.92 9.41 4.75
C LEU A 285 5.08 8.44 4.99
N THR A 286 4.84 7.20 5.41
CA THR A 286 5.90 6.20 5.56
C THR A 286 6.17 5.55 4.22
N PRO A 287 7.37 5.75 3.62
CA PRO A 287 7.77 5.02 2.43
C PRO A 287 7.93 3.54 2.75
N ALA A 288 7.37 2.68 1.88
CA ALA A 288 7.38 1.24 2.14
C ALA A 288 7.67 0.43 0.87
N ALA A 289 8.42 -0.66 1.06
CA ALA A 289 8.69 -1.65 0.04
C ALA A 289 8.63 -3.06 0.62
N ILE A 290 8.35 -4.04 -0.23
CA ILE A 290 8.46 -5.47 0.07
C ILE A 290 9.51 -6.08 -0.86
N ILE A 291 10.35 -6.94 -0.32
CA ILE A 291 11.32 -7.73 -1.09
C ILE A 291 11.05 -9.21 -0.91
N GLU A 292 11.01 -9.94 -2.04
CA GLU A 292 11.14 -11.38 -2.11
C GLU A 292 12.61 -11.69 -2.36
N LEU A 293 13.30 -12.22 -1.36
CA LEU A 293 14.76 -12.43 -1.36
C LEU A 293 15.24 -13.35 -2.47
N GLY A 294 14.42 -14.30 -2.87
CA GLY A 294 14.67 -15.33 -3.85
C GLY A 294 13.66 -16.45 -3.73
N PHE A 295 13.69 -17.42 -4.62
CA PHE A 295 12.83 -18.61 -4.57
C PHE A 295 13.43 -19.67 -3.67
N LEU A 296 12.70 -20.09 -2.63
CA LEU A 296 13.18 -21.08 -1.64
C LEU A 296 13.70 -22.35 -2.27
N ARG A 297 13.15 -22.77 -3.42
CA ARG A 297 13.60 -23.98 -4.12
C ARG A 297 14.87 -23.76 -4.94
N ALA A 298 14.87 -22.75 -5.81
CA ALA A 298 15.95 -22.53 -6.76
C ALA A 298 17.16 -21.81 -6.12
N ASP A 299 16.88 -20.89 -5.21
CA ASP A 299 17.88 -20.02 -4.59
C ASP A 299 18.21 -20.45 -3.16
N GLN A 300 17.78 -21.66 -2.74
CA GLN A 300 17.90 -22.16 -1.37
C GLN A 300 19.32 -21.99 -0.79
N LYS A 301 20.34 -22.31 -1.57
CA LYS A 301 21.72 -22.23 -1.13
C LYS A 301 22.10 -20.82 -0.69
N ILE A 302 21.78 -19.81 -1.49
CA ILE A 302 22.11 -18.41 -1.13
C ILE A 302 21.26 -17.93 0.02
N LEU A 303 19.98 -18.31 0.06
CA LEU A 303 19.05 -17.90 1.11
C LEU A 303 19.43 -18.48 2.48
N VAL A 304 19.99 -19.69 2.52
CA VAL A 304 20.41 -20.35 3.76
C VAL A 304 21.83 -19.94 4.14
N GLU A 305 22.77 -20.01 3.19
CA GLU A 305 24.21 -19.88 3.51
C GLU A 305 24.73 -18.43 3.50
N GLN A 306 24.02 -17.49 2.81
CA GLN A 306 24.54 -16.14 2.59
C GLN A 306 23.62 -15.04 3.16
N GLN A 307 22.86 -15.33 4.19
CA GLN A 307 21.95 -14.36 4.81
C GLN A 307 22.63 -13.04 5.23
N ASP A 308 23.91 -13.11 5.57
CA ASP A 308 24.72 -11.94 5.92
C ASP A 308 24.90 -10.99 4.71
N VAL A 309 25.19 -11.55 3.55
CA VAL A 309 25.31 -10.80 2.30
C VAL A 309 24.00 -10.19 1.88
N LEU A 310 22.90 -10.96 1.95
CA LEU A 310 21.57 -10.50 1.63
C LEU A 310 21.12 -9.36 2.54
N ALA A 311 21.38 -9.50 3.85
CA ALA A 311 21.07 -8.45 4.82
C ALA A 311 21.86 -7.17 4.56
N ARG A 312 23.16 -7.24 4.25
CA ARG A 312 23.98 -6.08 3.90
C ARG A 312 23.46 -5.40 2.64
N ALA A 313 23.06 -6.18 1.64
CA ALA A 313 22.49 -5.63 0.39
C ALA A 313 21.24 -4.80 0.67
N ILE A 314 20.34 -5.29 1.51
CA ILE A 314 19.14 -4.55 1.93
C ILE A 314 19.52 -3.29 2.71
N VAL A 315 20.48 -3.38 3.62
CA VAL A 315 20.98 -2.23 4.39
C VAL A 315 21.51 -1.14 3.47
N GLU A 316 22.38 -1.47 2.50
CA GLU A 316 22.91 -0.49 1.55
C GLU A 316 21.78 0.12 0.70
N GLY A 317 20.78 -0.67 0.30
CA GLY A 317 19.59 -0.16 -0.38
C GLY A 317 18.78 0.82 0.48
N ILE A 318 18.56 0.53 1.75
CA ILE A 318 17.88 1.44 2.67
C ILE A 318 18.69 2.74 2.85
N LEU A 319 20.01 2.65 2.98
CA LEU A 319 20.87 3.81 3.13
C LEU A 319 20.91 4.67 1.85
N CYS A 320 20.95 4.04 0.67
CA CYS A 320 20.80 4.74 -0.60
C CYS A 320 19.53 5.61 -0.63
N PHE A 321 18.44 5.10 -0.06
CA PHE A 321 17.20 5.85 0.02
C PHE A 321 17.25 6.99 1.04
N LEU A 322 17.82 6.74 2.23
CA LEU A 322 17.83 7.69 3.35
C LEU A 322 18.93 8.76 3.22
N GLU A 323 20.04 8.38 2.63
CA GLU A 323 21.23 9.22 2.48
C GLU A 323 21.56 9.34 0.97
N PRO A 324 20.67 9.97 0.16
CA PRO A 324 20.95 10.14 -1.25
C PRO A 324 22.27 10.91 -1.38
N GLU A 325 23.20 10.36 -2.14
CA GLU A 325 24.45 11.07 -2.45
C GLU A 325 24.09 12.44 -3.01
N ASP A 326 24.60 13.49 -2.39
CA ASP A 326 24.41 14.84 -2.89
C ASP A 326 25.14 14.96 -4.25
N PRO A 327 24.40 15.09 -5.38
CA PRO A 327 25.02 15.17 -6.71
C PRO A 327 25.94 16.39 -6.86
N PHE A 328 25.92 17.31 -5.88
CA PHE A 328 26.75 18.52 -5.86
C PHE A 328 27.89 18.47 -4.84
N GLY A 329 28.06 17.37 -4.10
CA GLY A 329 29.22 17.14 -3.22
C GLY A 329 29.33 18.10 -2.02
N PHE A 330 28.19 18.64 -1.56
CA PHE A 330 28.16 19.36 -0.30
C PHE A 330 28.20 18.35 0.85
N ALA A 331 29.41 17.88 1.16
CA ALA A 331 29.60 17.11 2.39
C ALA A 331 28.99 17.90 3.57
N PRO A 332 28.24 17.24 4.49
CA PRO A 332 27.79 17.92 5.69
C PRO A 332 29.01 18.49 6.40
N THR A 333 28.99 19.82 6.59
CA THR A 333 30.07 20.49 7.33
C THR A 333 30.20 19.78 8.68
N PRO A 334 31.37 19.25 9.04
CA PRO A 334 31.56 18.59 10.32
C PRO A 334 31.14 19.56 11.41
N THR A 335 30.16 19.16 12.21
CA THR A 335 29.71 19.92 13.38
C THR A 335 30.93 20.15 14.25
N ALA A 336 31.35 21.40 14.34
CA ALA A 336 32.50 21.79 15.15
C ALA A 336 32.27 21.26 16.57
N THR A 337 33.11 20.36 17.03
CA THR A 337 33.18 19.94 18.43
C THR A 337 33.35 21.20 19.26
N PRO A 338 32.50 21.46 20.28
CA PRO A 338 32.68 22.61 21.13
C PRO A 338 34.09 22.56 21.72
N ALA A 339 34.86 23.63 21.52
CA ALA A 339 36.16 23.74 22.13
C ALA A 339 36.02 23.65 23.67
N GLU A 340 36.68 22.67 24.26
CA GLU A 340 36.79 22.51 25.69
C GLU A 340 37.40 23.80 26.27
N SER A 341 36.60 24.56 27.02
CA SER A 341 37.11 25.73 27.72
C SER A 341 38.12 25.31 28.76
N PRO A 342 39.31 25.91 28.80
CA PRO A 342 40.27 25.61 29.87
C PRO A 342 39.66 26.11 31.20
N ILE A 343 39.57 25.17 32.13
CA ILE A 343 39.22 25.43 33.53
C ILE A 343 40.36 26.22 34.17
N PRO A 344 40.06 27.31 34.94
CA PRO A 344 41.09 28.14 35.60
C PRO A 344 41.81 27.43 36.72
#